data_2bfe814f311bda51e3440da116d9ea4d
#
_entry.id   2bfe814f311bda51e3440da116d9ea4d
#
_cell.length_a   1.000
_cell.length_b   1.000
_cell.length_c   1.000
_cell.angle_alpha   90.00
_cell.angle_beta   90.00
_cell.angle_gamma   90.00
#
_symmetry.space_group_name_H-M   'P 1'
#
loop_
_entity.id
_entity.type
_entity.pdbx_description
1 polymer ?
#
loop_
_entity_poly.entity_id
_entity_poly.type
_entity_poly.pdbx_seq_one_letter_code
_entity_poly.pdbx_strand_id
1 'polypeptide(L)'
;MKTKLNQSKLKLAIVSAMLVGTAGLSTAGYAATDGSTMAVSTSVGMVCTIDSTGDLNFSHYDTTASDDNLASASITSSCTVGGSAKITLGKGTHGTGTDAVPVRRMIGGSVGNVGAFLPYSLYQEAARTTTWGNTPDTGKGFTVINDPDVSTVYGKIAKNEAAGVGVFNDTVAVTLTY
;
A
#
# COMPACT_ATOMS: atom_id res chain seq x y z
N MET A 1 8.48 -28.93 43.81
CA MET A 1 7.07 -28.79 44.11
C MET A 1 6.27 -29.59 43.11
N LYS A 2 5.59 -30.63 43.64
CA LYS A 2 4.84 -31.61 42.81
C LYS A 2 3.39 -31.13 42.74
N THR A 3 2.89 -30.80 41.57
CA THR A 3 1.47 -30.49 41.35
C THR A 3 0.75 -31.77 40.90
N LYS A 4 -0.25 -32.16 41.71
CA LYS A 4 -1.05 -33.37 41.51
C LYS A 4 -2.08 -33.19 40.41
N LEU A 5 -2.12 -34.12 39.47
CA LEU A 5 -3.25 -34.31 38.54
C LEU A 5 -4.46 -34.81 39.33
N ASN A 6 -5.58 -34.12 39.23
CA ASN A 6 -6.85 -34.53 39.81
C ASN A 6 -7.63 -35.32 38.73
N GLN A 7 -7.69 -36.64 38.90
CA GLN A 7 -8.51 -37.51 38.07
C GLN A 7 -9.92 -37.57 38.64
N SER A 8 -10.86 -36.92 38.02
CA SER A 8 -12.28 -37.07 38.35
C SER A 8 -12.80 -38.40 37.73
N LYS A 9 -13.29 -39.20 38.64
CA LYS A 9 -13.75 -40.57 38.44
C LYS A 9 -14.97 -40.66 37.51
N LEU A 10 -14.76 -41.37 36.41
CA LEU A 10 -15.83 -41.84 35.53
C LEU A 10 -16.57 -42.98 36.25
N LYS A 11 -17.79 -42.73 36.69
CA LYS A 11 -18.65 -43.77 37.25
C LYS A 11 -19.45 -44.41 36.11
N LEU A 12 -19.05 -45.61 35.73
CA LEU A 12 -19.81 -46.47 34.85
C LEU A 12 -20.90 -47.20 35.65
N ALA A 13 -22.16 -46.83 35.46
CA ALA A 13 -23.28 -47.55 36.03
C ALA A 13 -23.82 -48.56 35.01
N ILE A 14 -23.51 -49.83 35.27
CA ILE A 14 -24.12 -50.93 34.55
C ILE A 14 -25.41 -51.30 35.26
N VAL A 15 -26.56 -51.06 34.63
CA VAL A 15 -27.86 -51.57 35.10
C VAL A 15 -28.22 -52.76 34.21
N SER A 16 -28.10 -53.96 34.79
CA SER A 16 -28.59 -55.20 34.23
C SER A 16 -30.07 -55.34 34.60
N ALA A 17 -30.99 -55.24 33.67
CA ALA A 17 -32.38 -55.67 33.85
C ALA A 17 -32.66 -56.79 32.87
N MET A 18 -32.77 -58.04 33.43
CA MET A 18 -33.36 -59.14 32.74
C MET A 18 -34.89 -59.04 32.83
N LEU A 19 -35.55 -58.99 31.68
CA LEU A 19 -36.99 -59.25 31.59
C LEU A 19 -37.23 -60.16 30.39
N VAL A 20 -37.67 -61.38 30.70
CA VAL A 20 -38.18 -62.38 29.75
C VAL A 20 -39.61 -61.95 29.42
N GLY A 21 -39.89 -61.72 28.15
CA GLY A 21 -41.25 -61.42 27.65
C GLY A 21 -41.26 -61.47 26.15
N THR A 22 -41.82 -62.57 25.65
CA THR A 22 -42.07 -62.79 24.21
C THR A 22 -43.18 -61.92 23.72
N ALA A 23 -42.92 -60.99 22.82
CA ALA A 23 -43.82 -60.44 21.81
C ALA A 23 -42.99 -59.65 20.82
N GLY A 24 -43.10 -59.98 19.54
CA GLY A 24 -42.35 -59.30 18.48
C GLY A 24 -42.63 -57.80 18.42
N LEU A 25 -41.69 -57.07 18.95
CA LEU A 25 -41.61 -55.63 18.69
C LEU A 25 -40.43 -55.44 17.76
N SER A 26 -40.75 -55.13 16.52
CA SER A 26 -39.78 -54.56 15.59
C SER A 26 -39.24 -53.24 16.23
N THR A 27 -38.09 -53.35 16.86
CA THR A 27 -37.36 -52.13 17.27
C THR A 27 -36.96 -51.39 16.01
N ALA A 28 -37.74 -50.38 15.64
CA ALA A 28 -37.24 -49.37 14.72
C ALA A 28 -35.94 -48.82 15.34
N GLY A 29 -34.84 -49.26 14.78
CA GLY A 29 -33.52 -48.73 15.20
C GLY A 29 -33.52 -47.23 14.86
N TYR A 30 -33.63 -46.42 15.91
CA TYR A 30 -33.39 -44.97 15.74
C TYR A 30 -31.93 -44.83 15.43
N ALA A 31 -31.64 -44.39 14.20
CA ALA A 31 -30.27 -43.95 13.87
C ALA A 31 -29.92 -42.74 14.76
N ALA A 32 -29.11 -42.97 15.75
CA ALA A 32 -28.56 -41.83 16.51
C ALA A 32 -27.53 -41.13 15.63
N THR A 33 -27.73 -39.88 15.37
CA THR A 33 -26.73 -39.03 14.72
C THR A 33 -25.99 -38.27 15.80
N ASP A 34 -24.67 -38.42 15.82
CA ASP A 34 -23.78 -37.60 16.64
C ASP A 34 -23.17 -36.53 15.73
N GLY A 35 -23.27 -35.30 16.17
CA GLY A 35 -22.77 -34.12 15.42
C GLY A 35 -21.84 -33.30 16.27
N SER A 36 -20.73 -32.90 15.68
CA SER A 36 -19.79 -31.96 16.28
C SER A 36 -19.53 -30.81 15.34
N THR A 37 -19.12 -29.65 15.87
CA THR A 37 -18.73 -28.49 15.10
C THR A 37 -17.23 -28.36 15.04
N MET A 38 -16.69 -28.10 13.84
CA MET A 38 -15.28 -27.77 13.64
C MET A 38 -15.19 -26.29 13.32
N ALA A 39 -14.39 -25.55 14.10
CA ALA A 39 -14.07 -24.18 13.78
C ALA A 39 -13.04 -24.14 12.63
N VAL A 40 -13.36 -23.40 11.57
CA VAL A 40 -12.45 -23.14 10.45
C VAL A 40 -12.20 -21.63 10.39
N SER A 41 -10.95 -21.21 10.43
CA SER A 41 -10.57 -19.80 10.39
C SER A 41 -9.33 -19.60 9.53
N THR A 42 -9.23 -18.42 8.94
CA THR A 42 -8.03 -17.95 8.25
C THR A 42 -7.88 -16.45 8.49
N SER A 43 -6.68 -15.92 8.26
CA SER A 43 -6.42 -14.48 8.21
C SER A 43 -5.81 -14.14 6.85
N VAL A 44 -6.17 -12.98 6.30
CA VAL A 44 -5.58 -12.45 5.07
C VAL A 44 -4.71 -11.26 5.47
N GLY A 45 -3.42 -11.35 5.20
CA GLY A 45 -2.48 -10.23 5.37
C GLY A 45 -2.55 -9.25 4.21
N MET A 46 -2.15 -8.02 4.45
CA MET A 46 -1.99 -7.03 3.40
C MET A 46 -0.72 -7.31 2.60
N VAL A 47 -0.84 -7.22 1.28
CA VAL A 47 0.29 -7.28 0.32
C VAL A 47 0.08 -6.17 -0.68
N CYS A 48 1.14 -5.43 -1.02
CA CYS A 48 1.13 -4.38 -2.03
C CYS A 48 2.32 -4.48 -2.99
N THR A 49 2.09 -4.09 -4.23
CA THR A 49 3.12 -3.92 -5.27
C THR A 49 2.93 -2.59 -5.99
N ILE A 50 4.01 -2.00 -6.49
CA ILE A 50 3.96 -0.93 -7.49
C ILE A 50 3.98 -1.62 -8.85
N ASP A 51 2.92 -1.47 -9.64
CA ASP A 51 2.79 -2.11 -10.94
C ASP A 51 3.44 -1.28 -12.03
N SER A 52 3.27 0.04 -11.96
CA SER A 52 3.89 0.98 -12.89
C SER A 52 4.04 2.38 -12.29
N THR A 53 5.05 3.09 -12.79
CA THR A 53 5.22 4.53 -12.58
C THR A 53 5.26 5.20 -13.95
N GLY A 54 4.35 6.14 -14.18
CA GLY A 54 4.37 6.96 -15.39
C GLY A 54 5.52 7.98 -15.37
N ASP A 55 6.06 8.30 -16.51
CA ASP A 55 7.03 9.38 -16.67
C ASP A 55 6.34 10.72 -16.45
N LEU A 56 6.94 11.58 -15.62
CA LEU A 56 6.49 12.95 -15.45
C LEU A 56 7.25 13.85 -16.42
N ASN A 57 6.64 14.11 -17.56
CA ASN A 57 7.22 14.92 -18.63
C ASN A 57 6.64 16.32 -18.59
N PHE A 58 7.48 17.31 -18.24
CA PHE A 58 7.17 18.70 -18.45
C PHE A 58 7.24 19.03 -19.95
N SER A 59 6.30 19.83 -20.45
CA SER A 59 6.38 20.38 -21.79
C SER A 59 7.61 21.31 -21.89
N HIS A 60 7.87 21.82 -23.12
CA HIS A 60 8.92 22.81 -23.29
C HIS A 60 8.81 23.93 -22.25
N TYR A 61 9.89 24.14 -21.48
CA TYR A 61 9.96 25.20 -20.48
C TYR A 61 10.46 26.48 -21.12
N ASP A 62 9.63 27.53 -21.07
CA ASP A 62 9.98 28.87 -21.49
C ASP A 62 10.38 29.70 -20.27
N THR A 63 11.63 30.14 -20.22
CA THR A 63 12.18 30.95 -19.12
C THR A 63 11.57 32.36 -19.01
N THR A 64 10.82 32.78 -20.05
CA THR A 64 10.14 34.08 -20.12
C THR A 64 8.63 33.99 -19.90
N ALA A 65 8.11 32.78 -19.73
CA ALA A 65 6.69 32.55 -19.51
C ALA A 65 6.16 33.23 -18.24
N SER A 66 4.95 33.73 -18.32
CA SER A 66 4.25 34.35 -17.17
C SER A 66 3.68 33.34 -16.18
N ASP A 67 3.58 32.07 -16.57
CA ASP A 67 2.94 30.99 -15.83
C ASP A 67 3.91 29.87 -15.50
N ASP A 68 3.59 29.12 -14.43
CA ASP A 68 4.31 27.92 -14.05
C ASP A 68 4.12 26.81 -15.11
N ASN A 69 5.17 26.02 -15.36
CA ASN A 69 5.08 24.83 -16.21
C ASN A 69 4.59 23.63 -15.38
N LEU A 70 3.49 23.06 -15.78
CA LEU A 70 2.77 22.03 -15.04
C LEU A 70 2.79 20.69 -15.78
N ALA A 71 2.95 19.61 -15.02
CA ALA A 71 2.88 18.24 -15.53
C ALA A 71 2.17 17.35 -14.52
N SER A 72 1.78 16.15 -14.96
CA SER A 72 1.29 15.10 -14.07
C SER A 72 1.70 13.73 -14.60
N ALA A 73 1.83 12.78 -13.67
CA ALA A 73 2.07 11.37 -13.94
C ALA A 73 1.26 10.52 -12.98
N SER A 74 1.10 9.23 -13.28
CA SER A 74 0.41 8.30 -12.41
C SER A 74 1.34 7.23 -11.86
N ILE A 75 1.06 6.81 -10.63
CA ILE A 75 1.63 5.62 -10.00
C ILE A 75 0.48 4.65 -9.82
N THR A 76 0.61 3.46 -10.42
CA THR A 76 -0.37 2.37 -10.27
C THR A 76 0.16 1.35 -9.30
N SER A 77 -0.66 0.94 -8.35
CA SER A 77 -0.32 -0.07 -7.35
C SER A 77 -1.45 -1.06 -7.15
N SER A 78 -1.10 -2.33 -6.96
CA SER A 78 -2.03 -3.39 -6.60
C SER A 78 -1.83 -3.79 -5.15
N CYS A 79 -2.91 -3.79 -4.39
CA CYS A 79 -2.90 -4.08 -2.95
C CYS A 79 -4.10 -4.91 -2.52
N THR A 80 -3.96 -5.67 -1.44
CA THR A 80 -5.10 -6.32 -0.79
C THR A 80 -6.13 -5.26 -0.34
N VAL A 81 -7.37 -5.39 -0.85
CA VAL A 81 -8.47 -4.46 -0.56
C VAL A 81 -8.79 -4.43 0.93
N GLY A 82 -9.12 -3.26 1.46
CA GLY A 82 -9.45 -2.99 2.86
C GLY A 82 -8.27 -2.59 3.73
N GLY A 83 -7.04 -2.67 3.22
CA GLY A 83 -5.84 -2.18 3.90
C GLY A 83 -5.57 -0.71 3.63
N SER A 84 -4.58 -0.16 4.34
CA SER A 84 -4.10 1.21 4.14
C SER A 84 -2.64 1.18 3.72
N ALA A 85 -2.32 1.96 2.70
CA ALA A 85 -0.96 2.09 2.18
C ALA A 85 -0.55 3.56 2.05
N LYS A 86 0.73 3.78 1.86
CA LYS A 86 1.30 5.11 1.70
C LYS A 86 2.39 5.09 0.64
N ILE A 87 2.35 6.07 -0.26
CA ILE A 87 3.40 6.29 -1.24
C ILE A 87 4.22 7.51 -0.83
N THR A 88 5.54 7.38 -0.85
CA THR A 88 6.50 8.46 -0.64
C THR A 88 7.37 8.65 -1.87
N LEU A 89 7.82 9.89 -2.09
CA LEU A 89 8.66 10.28 -3.23
C LEU A 89 9.97 10.86 -2.75
N GLY A 90 11.08 10.26 -3.17
CA GLY A 90 12.42 10.72 -2.90
C GLY A 90 12.69 12.13 -3.42
N LYS A 91 13.81 12.70 -3.00
CA LYS A 91 14.26 14.04 -3.41
C LYS A 91 14.84 14.11 -4.82
N GLY A 92 14.95 12.97 -5.50
CA GLY A 92 15.61 12.85 -6.80
C GLY A 92 17.12 12.65 -6.65
N THR A 93 17.75 12.22 -7.73
CA THR A 93 19.19 11.92 -7.78
C THR A 93 20.02 13.17 -7.50
N HIS A 94 19.55 14.33 -7.96
CA HIS A 94 20.26 15.62 -7.85
C HIS A 94 19.61 16.55 -6.81
N GLY A 95 18.61 16.07 -6.10
CA GLY A 95 17.89 16.85 -5.09
C GLY A 95 18.72 17.07 -3.82
N THR A 96 18.38 18.14 -3.12
CA THR A 96 18.90 18.52 -1.81
C THR A 96 17.77 18.64 -0.79
N GLY A 97 18.01 19.22 0.36
CA GLY A 97 17.02 19.32 1.42
C GLY A 97 16.88 18.02 2.20
N THR A 98 15.83 17.94 2.99
CA THR A 98 15.49 16.75 3.80
C THR A 98 14.47 15.87 3.09
N ASP A 99 14.26 14.66 3.58
CA ASP A 99 13.22 13.77 3.05
C ASP A 99 11.80 14.31 3.30
N ALA A 100 11.59 15.08 4.36
CA ALA A 100 10.32 15.74 4.63
C ALA A 100 10.10 16.98 3.74
N VAL A 101 11.16 17.72 3.43
CA VAL A 101 11.11 18.93 2.59
C VAL A 101 12.17 18.81 1.49
N PRO A 102 11.90 18.00 0.45
CA PRO A 102 12.84 17.79 -0.64
C PRO A 102 12.93 19.03 -1.54
N VAL A 103 14.15 19.41 -1.88
CA VAL A 103 14.44 20.40 -2.91
C VAL A 103 14.88 19.65 -4.17
N ARG A 104 13.95 19.41 -5.07
CA ARG A 104 14.17 18.63 -6.29
C ARG A 104 14.70 19.49 -7.42
N ARG A 105 15.60 18.92 -8.21
CA ARG A 105 16.17 19.60 -9.38
C ARG A 105 16.65 18.58 -10.40
N MET A 106 16.35 18.88 -11.65
CA MET A 106 16.89 18.17 -12.81
C MET A 106 18.28 18.69 -13.12
N ILE A 107 19.15 17.84 -13.66
CA ILE A 107 20.47 18.25 -14.17
C ILE A 107 20.45 18.36 -15.68
N GLY A 108 21.07 19.40 -16.21
CA GLY A 108 21.30 19.58 -17.64
C GLY A 108 22.47 18.72 -18.13
N GLY A 109 22.24 18.02 -19.23
CA GLY A 109 23.21 17.11 -19.86
C GLY A 109 23.67 17.53 -21.27
N SER A 110 23.21 18.66 -21.78
CA SER A 110 23.51 19.13 -23.14
C SER A 110 24.56 20.25 -23.16
N VAL A 111 25.21 20.45 -24.31
CA VAL A 111 26.11 21.58 -24.52
C VAL A 111 25.35 22.89 -24.23
N GLY A 112 25.89 23.72 -23.36
CA GLY A 112 25.25 24.98 -22.92
C GLY A 112 24.54 24.91 -21.57
N ASN A 113 24.22 23.69 -21.05
CA ASN A 113 23.61 23.49 -19.74
C ASN A 113 24.25 22.38 -18.91
N VAL A 114 25.41 21.84 -19.30
CA VAL A 114 26.09 20.75 -18.57
C VAL A 114 26.31 21.15 -17.13
N GLY A 115 25.78 20.37 -16.18
CA GLY A 115 25.88 20.63 -14.76
C GLY A 115 24.97 21.75 -14.23
N ALA A 116 24.20 22.42 -15.08
CA ALA A 116 23.16 23.36 -14.66
C ALA A 116 22.00 22.62 -14.02
N PHE A 117 21.29 23.26 -13.12
CA PHE A 117 20.13 22.69 -12.46
C PHE A 117 18.87 23.47 -12.78
N LEU A 118 17.76 22.74 -12.97
CA LEU A 118 16.43 23.30 -13.10
C LEU A 118 15.57 22.75 -11.97
N PRO A 119 15.16 23.60 -10.99
CA PRO A 119 14.36 23.15 -9.84
C PRO A 119 12.93 22.80 -10.27
N TYR A 120 12.34 21.81 -9.58
CA TYR A 120 10.94 21.44 -9.73
C TYR A 120 10.36 20.94 -8.41
N SER A 121 9.06 20.87 -8.32
CA SER A 121 8.36 20.37 -7.14
C SER A 121 7.34 19.31 -7.53
N LEU A 122 7.07 18.37 -6.60
CA LEU A 122 6.05 17.34 -6.72
C LEU A 122 5.04 17.48 -5.59
N TYR A 123 3.76 17.31 -5.93
CA TYR A 123 2.64 17.54 -5.04
C TYR A 123 1.64 16.39 -5.08
N GLN A 124 0.87 16.25 -4.00
CA GLN A 124 -0.11 15.18 -3.80
C GLN A 124 -1.45 15.45 -4.50
N GLU A 125 -1.75 16.71 -4.85
CA GLU A 125 -3.02 17.15 -5.42
C GLU A 125 -2.86 18.21 -6.52
N ALA A 126 -3.92 18.38 -7.31
CA ALA A 126 -3.92 19.28 -8.46
C ALA A 126 -3.72 20.76 -8.10
N ALA A 127 -4.11 21.17 -6.87
CA ALA A 127 -3.91 22.54 -6.38
C ALA A 127 -2.42 22.84 -6.09
N ARG A 128 -1.56 21.82 -6.01
CA ARG A 128 -0.11 21.93 -5.77
C ARG A 128 0.25 22.73 -4.53
N THR A 129 -0.44 22.45 -3.42
CA THR A 129 -0.22 23.08 -2.11
C THR A 129 0.53 22.15 -1.15
N THR A 130 0.28 20.84 -1.22
CA THR A 130 0.90 19.84 -0.35
C THR A 130 2.08 19.16 -1.05
N THR A 131 3.29 19.51 -0.68
CA THR A 131 4.51 18.87 -1.20
C THR A 131 4.51 17.37 -0.87
N TRP A 132 4.84 16.55 -1.87
CA TRP A 132 4.98 15.11 -1.68
C TRP A 132 6.42 14.77 -1.30
N GLY A 133 6.64 14.45 -0.04
CA GLY A 133 7.96 14.11 0.51
C GLY A 133 8.20 12.61 0.66
N ASN A 134 9.32 12.28 1.31
CA ASN A 134 9.80 10.90 1.49
C ASN A 134 9.74 10.44 2.97
N THR A 135 8.84 11.00 3.75
CA THR A 135 8.61 10.57 5.13
C THR A 135 7.17 10.07 5.31
N PRO A 136 6.87 9.29 6.35
CA PRO A 136 5.50 8.89 6.64
C PRO A 136 4.51 10.05 6.75
N ASP A 137 4.95 11.20 7.25
CA ASP A 137 4.07 12.38 7.45
C ASP A 137 3.87 13.20 6.18
N THR A 138 4.81 13.12 5.24
CA THR A 138 4.78 13.86 3.97
C THR A 138 4.46 12.98 2.76
N GLY A 139 4.26 11.69 2.95
CA GLY A 139 3.78 10.75 1.96
C GLY A 139 2.28 10.84 1.77
N LYS A 140 1.79 10.41 0.61
CA LYS A 140 0.36 10.31 0.31
C LYS A 140 -0.19 8.98 0.79
N GLY A 141 -1.01 9.02 1.83
CA GLY A 141 -1.75 7.85 2.33
C GLY A 141 -3.04 7.62 1.56
N PHE A 142 -3.43 6.37 1.41
CA PHE A 142 -4.72 5.97 0.83
C PHE A 142 -5.21 4.66 1.44
N THR A 143 -6.53 4.46 1.41
CA THR A 143 -7.15 3.17 1.75
C THR A 143 -7.49 2.46 0.45
N VAL A 144 -7.11 1.21 0.34
CA VAL A 144 -7.33 0.40 -0.86
C VAL A 144 -8.80 0.01 -0.94
N ILE A 145 -9.55 0.67 -1.80
CA ILE A 145 -10.97 0.41 -2.06
C ILE A 145 -11.12 -0.41 -3.35
N ASN A 146 -10.27 -0.11 -4.33
CA ASN A 146 -10.21 -0.77 -5.62
C ASN A 146 -8.79 -1.28 -5.86
N ASP A 147 -8.68 -2.31 -6.68
CA ASP A 147 -7.42 -2.86 -7.15
C ASP A 147 -7.47 -2.98 -8.68
N PRO A 148 -6.56 -2.35 -9.43
CA PRO A 148 -5.45 -1.49 -8.95
C PRO A 148 -5.91 -0.10 -8.48
N ASP A 149 -5.11 0.53 -7.61
CA ASP A 149 -5.23 1.93 -7.21
C ASP A 149 -4.31 2.82 -8.04
N VAL A 150 -4.76 4.03 -8.36
CA VAL A 150 -4.00 4.99 -9.16
C VAL A 150 -3.81 6.30 -8.40
N SER A 151 -2.57 6.58 -8.05
CA SER A 151 -2.16 7.82 -7.41
C SER A 151 -1.54 8.78 -8.40
N THR A 152 -2.11 9.99 -8.58
CA THR A 152 -1.57 11.02 -9.47
C THR A 152 -0.53 11.87 -8.75
N VAL A 153 0.62 12.04 -9.39
CA VAL A 153 1.70 12.97 -9.03
C VAL A 153 1.53 14.25 -9.83
N TYR A 154 1.56 15.39 -9.17
CA TYR A 154 1.45 16.70 -9.82
C TYR A 154 2.78 17.42 -9.75
N GLY A 155 3.39 17.68 -10.91
CA GLY A 155 4.67 18.38 -11.04
C GLY A 155 4.49 19.85 -11.34
N LYS A 156 5.47 20.65 -10.90
CA LYS A 156 5.57 22.08 -11.21
C LYS A 156 7.02 22.50 -11.35
N ILE A 157 7.35 23.19 -12.46
CA ILE A 157 8.51 24.07 -12.57
C ILE A 157 7.98 25.49 -12.41
N ALA A 158 8.54 26.25 -11.48
CA ALA A 158 8.12 27.64 -11.27
C ALA A 158 8.50 28.49 -12.49
N LYS A 159 7.70 29.52 -12.77
CA LYS A 159 8.05 30.51 -13.75
C LYS A 159 9.32 31.27 -13.38
N ASN A 160 10.00 31.83 -14.36
CA ASN A 160 11.23 32.65 -14.20
C ASN A 160 12.42 31.88 -13.60
N GLU A 161 12.42 30.51 -13.66
CA GLU A 161 13.63 29.77 -13.35
C GLU A 161 14.65 29.94 -14.46
N ALA A 162 15.88 30.25 -14.09
CA ALA A 162 16.97 30.41 -15.04
C ALA A 162 17.43 29.02 -15.55
N ALA A 163 17.35 28.82 -16.84
CA ALA A 163 17.81 27.58 -17.48
C ALA A 163 18.49 27.86 -18.81
N GLY A 164 19.58 27.16 -19.10
CA GLY A 164 20.19 27.15 -20.42
C GLY A 164 19.45 26.24 -21.39
N VAL A 165 19.67 26.43 -22.66
CA VAL A 165 19.07 25.56 -23.69
C VAL A 165 19.58 24.14 -23.58
N GLY A 166 18.67 23.15 -23.62
CA GLY A 166 18.98 21.74 -23.64
C GLY A 166 18.00 20.87 -22.85
N VAL A 167 18.38 19.61 -22.62
CA VAL A 167 17.56 18.63 -21.92
C VAL A 167 17.97 18.56 -20.46
N PHE A 168 16.98 18.55 -19.57
CA PHE A 168 17.14 18.38 -18.14
C PHE A 168 16.44 17.11 -17.68
N ASN A 169 17.12 16.31 -16.86
CA ASN A 169 16.59 15.02 -16.35
C ASN A 169 16.85 14.86 -14.86
N ASP A 170 15.98 14.12 -14.20
CA ASP A 170 16.16 13.61 -12.85
C ASP A 170 15.46 12.24 -12.70
N THR A 171 15.79 11.51 -11.66
CA THR A 171 15.13 10.25 -11.31
C THR A 171 14.71 10.30 -9.85
N VAL A 172 13.43 10.06 -9.61
CA VAL A 172 12.81 10.09 -8.26
C VAL A 172 12.46 8.68 -7.83
N ALA A 173 12.95 8.25 -6.68
CA ALA A 173 12.55 7.00 -6.08
C ALA A 173 11.09 7.08 -5.59
N VAL A 174 10.30 6.05 -5.90
CA VAL A 174 8.93 5.85 -5.41
C VAL A 174 8.95 4.70 -4.42
N THR A 175 8.42 4.90 -3.22
CA THR A 175 8.35 3.87 -2.19
C THR A 175 6.91 3.70 -1.73
N LEU A 176 6.44 2.44 -1.70
CA LEU A 176 5.14 2.04 -1.19
C LEU A 176 5.33 1.32 0.15
N THR A 177 4.63 1.77 1.18
CA THR A 177 4.63 1.19 2.53
C THR A 177 3.20 0.80 2.93
N TYR A 178 3.03 -0.38 3.56
CA TYR A 178 1.74 -0.95 3.97
C TYR A 178 1.87 -1.79 5.24
#